data_b1f541fd424e0ab644d3db4219452ed3
#
_entry.id   b1f541fd424e0ab644d3db4219452ed3
#
_cell.length_a   1.000
_cell.length_b   1.000
_cell.length_c   1.000
_cell.angle_alpha   90.00
_cell.angle_beta   90.00
_cell.angle_gamma   90.00
#
_symmetry.space_group_name_H-M   'P 1'
#
loop_
_entity.id
_entity.type
_entity.pdbx_description
1 polymer ?
#
loop_
_entity_poly.entity_id
_entity_poly.type
_entity_poly.pdbx_seq_one_letter_code
_entity_poly.pdbx_strand_id
1 'polypeptide(L)'
;MAQPRLKMRLGDLLVQEQIISDDQLQLALQQQRQTGRKLGTTLIDLGFISEVQLLQFLARQLDVPFFDLNNLTIDASAVPLLPEVQARRYRALAVNLTDNRVTVAMSDPADLSALDAIAALLSPREMVLAVAREGQLLEYFDRLYRRTREIESFAEQLHEEYQDSGFELGSSNLGAGDEGEATVAKLLRSLFEDAVQVGASDIHIEPDEKVLRIRQRIDGILHENILNEVRIAQALVLRLKLVAGLDISEKRLPQDGRFNMKVRGRDVDVRMSTMPVQYGESVVMRLLDQSSGILSLSETGMPPEILTRFRRQLKRPHGMILVTGPTGSGKTTTLYGALSELNQASNKIITVEDPVEYRLPRVNQVQVNPKIGLTFSHVLRSTLRQDPDILLVGEMRDNETVEIGLRGAITGHLVLTTLHTNDAVTSALRLIDMGAPGYLVASALRAVIAQRLVRRVCEHCVEEKAPDEGQATWLRVLSGEAPGQHVYHKGPGCQSCNFTGYSGRIGVYELLELDQPMMDALRRNDAEGFAKAARQHEHYRPLALTALDYARQGITSVDEVLRLAEDLG
;
A
#
# COMPACT_ATOMS: atom_id res chain seq x y z
N MET A 1 29.76 -2.54 34.60
CA MET A 1 30.23 -3.87 34.09
C MET A 1 31.25 -3.66 32.99
N ALA A 2 32.26 -4.54 32.84
CA ALA A 2 33.19 -4.44 31.72
C ALA A 2 32.43 -4.62 30.39
N GLN A 3 32.67 -3.72 29.43
CA GLN A 3 32.07 -3.84 28.10
C GLN A 3 32.51 -5.17 27.46
N PRO A 4 31.60 -5.89 26.77
CA PRO A 4 31.97 -7.11 26.10
C PRO A 4 32.97 -6.80 24.98
N ARG A 5 34.14 -7.48 24.99
CA ARG A 5 35.20 -7.30 23.98
C ARG A 5 35.59 -8.65 23.40
N LEU A 6 35.79 -8.67 22.11
CA LEU A 6 36.37 -9.85 21.44
C LEU A 6 37.79 -10.07 21.99
N LYS A 7 38.08 -11.30 22.38
CA LYS A 7 39.41 -11.68 22.93
C LYS A 7 40.51 -11.71 21.88
N MET A 8 40.13 -11.90 20.60
CA MET A 8 41.01 -11.97 19.42
C MET A 8 40.37 -11.24 18.26
N ARG A 9 41.07 -11.10 17.13
CA ARG A 9 40.52 -10.53 15.90
C ARG A 9 39.43 -11.45 15.33
N LEU A 10 38.36 -10.85 14.78
CA LEU A 10 37.21 -11.58 14.25
C LEU A 10 37.61 -12.67 13.25
N GLY A 11 38.52 -12.37 12.32
CA GLY A 11 38.97 -13.33 11.31
C GLY A 11 39.64 -14.55 11.93
N ASP A 12 40.54 -14.35 12.87
CA ASP A 12 41.29 -15.41 13.56
C ASP A 12 40.33 -16.32 14.38
N LEU A 13 39.32 -15.72 15.01
CA LEU A 13 38.29 -16.46 15.75
C LEU A 13 37.43 -17.31 14.84
N LEU A 14 37.02 -16.79 13.66
CA LEU A 14 36.21 -17.52 12.70
C LEU A 14 36.95 -18.74 12.11
N VAL A 15 38.27 -18.61 11.90
CA VAL A 15 39.13 -19.73 11.47
C VAL A 15 39.32 -20.74 12.60
N GLN A 16 39.58 -20.29 13.82
CA GLN A 16 39.74 -21.17 14.99
C GLN A 16 38.51 -22.03 15.26
N GLU A 17 37.31 -21.46 15.09
CA GLU A 17 36.02 -22.16 15.23
C GLU A 17 35.62 -22.93 13.97
N GLN A 18 36.49 -22.99 12.96
CA GLN A 18 36.27 -23.73 11.69
C GLN A 18 35.02 -23.26 10.90
N ILE A 19 34.63 -22.00 11.07
CA ILE A 19 33.49 -21.41 10.32
C ILE A 19 33.93 -21.02 8.92
N ILE A 20 35.15 -20.54 8.77
CA ILE A 20 35.81 -20.25 7.49
C ILE A 20 37.21 -20.89 7.45
N SER A 21 37.75 -21.10 6.26
CA SER A 21 39.15 -21.55 6.10
C SER A 21 40.14 -20.37 6.09
N ASP A 22 41.44 -20.66 6.33
CA ASP A 22 42.48 -19.66 6.21
C ASP A 22 42.52 -19.01 4.81
N ASP A 23 42.33 -19.79 3.75
CA ASP A 23 42.30 -19.28 2.39
C ASP A 23 41.13 -18.31 2.16
N GLN A 24 39.95 -18.62 2.70
CA GLN A 24 38.80 -17.74 2.67
C GLN A 24 39.03 -16.44 3.43
N LEU A 25 39.69 -16.52 4.60
CA LEU A 25 40.07 -15.33 5.36
C LEU A 25 41.05 -14.44 4.56
N GLN A 26 42.09 -15.04 3.94
CA GLN A 26 43.06 -14.27 3.15
C GLN A 26 42.38 -13.57 1.96
N LEU A 27 41.50 -14.27 1.25
CA LEU A 27 40.73 -13.69 0.15
C LEU A 27 39.86 -12.52 0.60
N ALA A 28 39.15 -12.70 1.72
CA ALA A 28 38.32 -11.65 2.30
C ALA A 28 39.14 -10.42 2.77
N LEU A 29 40.32 -10.61 3.35
CA LEU A 29 41.23 -9.53 3.75
C LEU A 29 41.78 -8.79 2.52
N GLN A 30 42.07 -9.48 1.43
CA GLN A 30 42.47 -8.86 0.18
C GLN A 30 41.35 -7.98 -0.41
N GLN A 31 40.15 -8.51 -0.47
CA GLN A 31 38.96 -7.78 -0.94
C GLN A 31 38.64 -6.58 -0.03
N GLN A 32 38.77 -6.74 1.28
CA GLN A 32 38.59 -5.67 2.26
C GLN A 32 39.54 -4.48 2.01
N ARG A 33 40.82 -4.76 1.70
CA ARG A 33 41.80 -3.70 1.37
C ARG A 33 41.43 -2.91 0.12
N GLN A 34 40.77 -3.55 -0.85
CA GLN A 34 40.34 -2.91 -2.10
C GLN A 34 39.06 -2.09 -1.91
N THR A 35 38.11 -2.58 -1.11
CA THR A 35 36.78 -1.98 -0.98
C THR A 35 36.63 -1.05 0.23
N GLY A 36 37.51 -1.16 1.23
CA GLY A 36 37.41 -0.43 2.51
C GLY A 36 36.27 -0.87 3.43
N ARG A 37 35.55 -1.94 3.09
CA ARG A 37 34.42 -2.47 3.87
C ARG A 37 34.88 -3.23 5.11
N LYS A 38 33.97 -3.44 6.08
CA LYS A 38 34.27 -4.26 7.26
C LYS A 38 34.45 -5.74 6.85
N LEU A 39 35.33 -6.47 7.56
CA LEU A 39 35.65 -7.87 7.23
C LEU A 39 34.38 -8.76 7.26
N GLY A 40 33.51 -8.59 8.23
CA GLY A 40 32.25 -9.34 8.33
C GLY A 40 31.36 -9.16 7.10
N THR A 41 31.15 -7.92 6.66
CA THR A 41 30.41 -7.61 5.43
C THR A 41 31.07 -8.23 4.21
N THR A 42 32.39 -8.16 4.09
CA THR A 42 33.13 -8.75 2.99
C THR A 42 32.99 -10.28 2.92
N LEU A 43 33.01 -10.95 4.08
CA LEU A 43 32.78 -12.40 4.16
C LEU A 43 31.38 -12.81 3.72
N ILE A 44 30.38 -12.00 4.06
CA ILE A 44 28.96 -12.20 3.61
C ILE A 44 28.85 -11.97 2.11
N ASP A 45 29.39 -10.88 1.58
CA ASP A 45 29.37 -10.55 0.14
C ASP A 45 30.04 -11.64 -0.72
N LEU A 46 31.10 -12.25 -0.21
CA LEU A 46 31.78 -13.38 -0.85
C LEU A 46 31.06 -14.74 -0.68
N GLY A 47 29.96 -14.77 0.10
CA GLY A 47 29.17 -15.99 0.34
C GLY A 47 29.85 -17.01 1.24
N PHE A 48 30.89 -16.66 1.98
CA PHE A 48 31.62 -17.58 2.86
C PHE A 48 30.89 -17.83 4.18
N ILE A 49 30.06 -16.88 4.61
CA ILE A 49 29.23 -16.99 5.81
C ILE A 49 27.92 -16.21 5.59
N SER A 50 26.81 -16.68 6.16
CA SER A 50 25.57 -15.91 6.15
C SER A 50 25.57 -14.86 7.28
N GLU A 51 24.78 -13.76 7.11
CA GLU A 51 24.61 -12.73 8.13
C GLU A 51 24.20 -13.33 9.49
N VAL A 52 23.23 -14.24 9.48
CA VAL A 52 22.72 -14.89 10.69
C VAL A 52 23.82 -15.69 11.42
N GLN A 53 24.62 -16.45 10.67
CA GLN A 53 25.72 -17.24 11.24
C GLN A 53 26.78 -16.32 11.86
N LEU A 54 27.13 -15.21 11.19
CA LEU A 54 28.08 -14.24 11.71
C LEU A 54 27.57 -13.58 13.00
N LEU A 55 26.32 -13.14 13.01
CA LEU A 55 25.72 -12.48 14.18
C LEU A 55 25.55 -13.43 15.37
N GLN A 56 25.14 -14.68 15.13
CA GLN A 56 25.06 -15.71 16.17
C GLN A 56 26.45 -16.07 16.73
N PHE A 57 27.47 -16.07 15.88
CA PHE A 57 28.84 -16.25 16.32
C PHE A 57 29.31 -15.10 17.21
N LEU A 58 29.10 -13.86 16.79
CA LEU A 58 29.45 -12.67 17.57
C LEU A 58 28.68 -12.64 18.91
N ALA A 59 27.41 -12.97 18.91
CA ALA A 59 26.59 -13.05 20.11
C ALA A 59 27.18 -14.04 21.13
N ARG A 60 27.59 -15.23 20.69
CA ARG A 60 28.25 -16.23 21.54
C ARG A 60 29.61 -15.77 22.07
N GLN A 61 30.43 -15.13 21.23
CA GLN A 61 31.76 -14.65 21.63
C GLN A 61 31.72 -13.48 22.64
N LEU A 62 30.65 -12.69 22.55
CA LEU A 62 30.45 -11.52 23.46
C LEU A 62 29.56 -11.88 24.67
N ASP A 63 29.08 -13.09 24.76
CA ASP A 63 28.14 -13.56 25.79
C ASP A 63 26.87 -12.67 25.88
N VAL A 64 26.29 -12.35 24.73
CA VAL A 64 25.06 -11.56 24.61
C VAL A 64 23.99 -12.32 23.81
N PRO A 65 22.70 -12.09 24.05
CA PRO A 65 21.64 -12.78 23.29
C PRO A 65 21.58 -12.28 21.84
N PHE A 66 21.27 -13.18 20.91
CA PHE A 66 20.84 -12.87 19.56
C PHE A 66 19.32 -12.81 19.53
N PHE A 67 18.75 -11.71 19.08
CA PHE A 67 17.31 -11.52 18.93
C PHE A 67 16.88 -11.54 17.47
N ASP A 68 15.90 -12.39 17.19
CA ASP A 68 15.06 -12.23 16.02
C ASP A 68 13.93 -11.26 16.39
N LEU A 69 14.01 -10.02 15.90
CA LEU A 69 13.03 -8.98 16.26
C LEU A 69 11.59 -9.34 15.86
N ASN A 70 11.42 -10.18 14.85
CA ASN A 70 10.11 -10.63 14.43
C ASN A 70 9.40 -11.49 15.49
N ASN A 71 10.18 -12.19 16.32
CA ASN A 71 9.67 -13.07 17.38
C ASN A 71 9.76 -12.43 18.78
N LEU A 72 10.18 -11.15 18.85
CA LEU A 72 10.36 -10.43 20.11
C LEU A 72 9.22 -9.42 20.32
N THR A 73 8.59 -9.46 21.49
CA THR A 73 7.68 -8.39 21.90
C THR A 73 8.50 -7.20 22.37
N ILE A 74 8.46 -6.10 21.63
CA ILE A 74 9.21 -4.88 21.95
C ILE A 74 8.37 -4.01 22.90
N ASP A 75 8.99 -3.56 23.98
CA ASP A 75 8.36 -2.65 24.91
C ASP A 75 8.29 -1.24 24.33
N ALA A 76 7.08 -0.75 24.09
CA ALA A 76 6.85 0.59 23.54
C ALA A 76 7.43 1.71 24.42
N SER A 77 7.60 1.48 25.73
CA SER A 77 8.20 2.46 26.66
C SER A 77 9.72 2.52 26.55
N ALA A 78 10.37 1.47 26.04
CA ALA A 78 11.81 1.42 25.83
C ALA A 78 12.24 2.21 24.58
N VAL A 79 11.47 2.16 23.52
CA VAL A 79 11.82 2.72 22.20
C VAL A 79 12.20 4.22 22.27
N PRO A 80 11.44 5.10 22.95
CA PRO A 80 11.76 6.53 23.00
C PRO A 80 13.03 6.86 23.80
N LEU A 81 13.57 5.91 24.58
CA LEU A 81 14.79 6.13 25.35
C LEU A 81 16.03 6.27 24.45
N LEU A 82 15.98 5.71 23.24
CA LEU A 82 16.99 5.91 22.21
C LEU A 82 16.36 6.70 21.05
N PRO A 83 16.69 7.99 20.88
CA PRO A 83 16.09 8.82 19.82
C PRO A 83 16.34 8.26 18.41
N GLU A 84 15.38 8.44 17.49
CA GLU A 84 15.42 7.88 16.12
C GLU A 84 16.74 8.17 15.38
N VAL A 85 17.23 9.41 15.47
CA VAL A 85 18.48 9.82 14.81
C VAL A 85 19.66 8.97 15.28
N GLN A 86 19.73 8.69 16.58
CA GLN A 86 20.79 7.88 17.18
C GLN A 86 20.58 6.39 16.90
N ALA A 87 19.34 5.92 16.98
CA ALA A 87 18.97 4.55 16.63
C ALA A 87 19.39 4.20 15.19
N ARG A 88 19.07 5.05 14.23
CA ARG A 88 19.46 4.88 12.82
C ARG A 88 20.97 5.02 12.62
N ARG A 89 21.61 5.98 13.29
CA ARG A 89 23.05 6.19 13.18
C ARG A 89 23.86 4.99 13.66
N TYR A 90 23.48 4.44 14.81
CA TYR A 90 24.20 3.33 15.45
C TYR A 90 23.63 1.95 15.12
N ARG A 91 22.58 1.88 14.27
CA ARG A 91 21.87 0.62 13.97
C ARG A 91 21.51 -0.13 15.24
N ALA A 92 20.87 0.57 16.18
CA ALA A 92 20.53 0.08 17.50
C ALA A 92 19.08 0.43 17.87
N LEU A 93 18.38 -0.47 18.56
CA LEU A 93 17.00 -0.30 18.99
C LEU A 93 16.87 -0.67 20.47
N ALA A 94 16.29 0.20 21.28
CA ALA A 94 15.90 -0.14 22.65
C ALA A 94 14.63 -1.00 22.59
N VAL A 95 14.75 -2.26 23.02
CA VAL A 95 13.69 -3.28 22.82
C VAL A 95 12.95 -3.64 24.11
N ASN A 96 13.56 -3.43 25.27
CA ASN A 96 12.93 -3.74 26.56
C ASN A 96 13.42 -2.81 27.65
N LEU A 97 12.53 -2.44 28.57
CA LEU A 97 12.82 -1.68 29.77
C LEU A 97 12.38 -2.49 31.00
N THR A 98 13.33 -2.85 31.85
CA THR A 98 13.06 -3.56 33.11
C THR A 98 13.77 -2.82 34.25
N ASP A 99 12.99 -2.26 35.17
CA ASP A 99 13.46 -1.44 36.26
C ASP A 99 14.43 -0.32 35.82
N ASN A 100 15.72 -0.48 36.05
CA ASN A 100 16.76 0.46 35.64
C ASN A 100 17.64 -0.05 34.50
N ARG A 101 17.20 -1.10 33.76
CA ARG A 101 17.94 -1.73 32.66
C ARG A 101 17.22 -1.56 31.34
N VAL A 102 17.95 -1.11 30.33
CA VAL A 102 17.45 -0.99 28.95
C VAL A 102 18.18 -2.00 28.07
N THR A 103 17.44 -2.94 27.50
CA THR A 103 18.01 -3.87 26.53
C THR A 103 18.05 -3.19 25.16
N VAL A 104 19.23 -3.13 24.56
CA VAL A 104 19.48 -2.52 23.25
C VAL A 104 19.95 -3.59 22.28
N ALA A 105 19.17 -3.84 21.23
CA ALA A 105 19.54 -4.71 20.13
C ALA A 105 20.27 -3.91 19.05
N MET A 106 21.44 -4.36 18.58
CA MET A 106 22.22 -3.66 17.56
C MET A 106 22.84 -4.64 16.56
N SER A 107 23.14 -4.14 15.35
CA SER A 107 23.69 -4.98 14.28
C SER A 107 25.20 -5.19 14.38
N ASP A 108 25.91 -4.28 15.00
CA ASP A 108 27.36 -4.37 15.19
C ASP A 108 27.73 -4.24 16.68
N PRO A 109 27.70 -5.35 17.41
CA PRO A 109 27.99 -5.37 18.84
C PRO A 109 29.48 -5.12 19.16
N ALA A 110 30.36 -5.07 18.17
CA ALA A 110 31.79 -4.79 18.32
C ALA A 110 32.16 -3.31 18.15
N ASP A 111 31.22 -2.45 17.78
CA ASP A 111 31.42 -0.99 17.65
C ASP A 111 31.42 -0.32 19.03
N LEU A 112 32.60 -0.22 19.65
CA LEU A 112 32.78 0.39 20.97
C LEU A 112 32.34 1.86 21.01
N SER A 113 32.54 2.59 19.93
CA SER A 113 32.16 4.01 19.83
C SER A 113 30.64 4.18 19.91
N ALA A 114 29.89 3.31 19.21
CA ALA A 114 28.44 3.29 19.27
C ALA A 114 27.94 2.87 20.66
N LEU A 115 28.56 1.85 21.27
CA LEU A 115 28.20 1.37 22.60
C LEU A 115 28.39 2.49 23.68
N ASP A 116 29.50 3.19 23.65
CA ASP A 116 29.78 4.30 24.59
C ASP A 116 28.77 5.45 24.41
N ALA A 117 28.46 5.80 23.15
CA ALA A 117 27.52 6.87 22.85
C ALA A 117 26.08 6.51 23.29
N ILE A 118 25.66 5.28 23.06
CA ILE A 118 24.31 4.79 23.44
C ILE A 118 24.23 4.70 24.98
N ALA A 119 25.25 4.17 25.65
CA ALA A 119 25.29 4.09 27.11
C ALA A 119 25.22 5.47 27.78
N ALA A 120 25.90 6.48 27.21
CA ALA A 120 25.80 7.85 27.67
C ALA A 120 24.39 8.44 27.53
N LEU A 121 23.70 8.16 26.44
CA LEU A 121 22.30 8.59 26.20
C LEU A 121 21.32 7.94 27.18
N LEU A 122 21.53 6.68 27.51
CA LEU A 122 20.65 5.93 28.41
C LEU A 122 20.89 6.20 29.90
N SER A 123 22.00 6.88 30.27
CA SER A 123 22.34 7.20 31.68
C SER A 123 21.18 7.94 32.38
N PRO A 124 20.81 7.59 33.63
CA PRO A 124 21.54 6.70 34.58
C PRO A 124 21.15 5.19 34.45
N ARG A 125 20.42 4.79 33.43
CA ARG A 125 20.00 3.39 33.25
C ARG A 125 21.17 2.52 32.75
N GLU A 126 21.17 1.26 33.15
CA GLU A 126 22.16 0.29 32.73
C GLU A 126 21.76 -0.27 31.32
N MET A 127 22.68 -0.19 30.37
CA MET A 127 22.49 -0.78 29.06
C MET A 127 22.80 -2.28 29.07
N VAL A 128 21.88 -3.11 28.61
CA VAL A 128 22.08 -4.52 28.34
C VAL A 128 22.12 -4.74 26.81
N LEU A 129 23.24 -5.28 26.32
CA LEU A 129 23.45 -5.46 24.89
C LEU A 129 22.79 -6.75 24.39
N ALA A 130 22.17 -6.66 23.21
CA ALA A 130 21.71 -7.78 22.41
C ALA A 130 22.11 -7.57 20.94
N VAL A 131 22.08 -8.64 20.14
CA VAL A 131 22.43 -8.60 18.71
C VAL A 131 21.20 -8.85 17.88
N ALA A 132 21.00 -8.09 16.78
CA ALA A 132 19.91 -8.28 15.83
C ALA A 132 20.38 -8.02 14.39
N ARG A 133 19.65 -8.51 13.41
CA ARG A 133 19.94 -8.29 12.00
C ARG A 133 19.70 -6.83 11.59
N GLU A 134 20.61 -6.27 10.77
CA GLU A 134 20.49 -4.88 10.31
C GLU A 134 19.20 -4.63 9.53
N GLY A 135 18.84 -5.56 8.63
CA GLY A 135 17.60 -5.46 7.87
C GLY A 135 16.35 -5.38 8.75
N GLN A 136 16.29 -6.17 9.83
CA GLN A 136 15.19 -6.10 10.79
C GLN A 136 15.20 -4.77 11.56
N LEU A 137 16.35 -4.29 12.01
CA LEU A 137 16.45 -3.01 12.71
C LEU A 137 15.93 -1.86 11.84
N LEU A 138 16.31 -1.81 10.56
CA LEU A 138 15.83 -0.78 9.62
C LEU A 138 14.31 -0.83 9.46
N GLU A 139 13.75 -2.00 9.29
CA GLU A 139 12.31 -2.21 9.18
C GLU A 139 11.56 -1.76 10.45
N TYR A 140 12.12 -2.12 11.62
CA TYR A 140 11.54 -1.73 12.92
C TYR A 140 11.69 -0.25 13.24
N PHE A 141 12.74 0.43 12.79
CA PHE A 141 12.83 1.89 12.93
C PHE A 141 11.65 2.58 12.24
N ASP A 142 11.30 2.15 11.02
CA ASP A 142 10.20 2.75 10.28
C ASP A 142 8.83 2.52 10.94
N ARG A 143 8.69 1.48 11.74
CA ARG A 143 7.45 1.13 12.43
C ARG A 143 7.30 1.73 13.83
N LEU A 144 8.40 1.75 14.60
CA LEU A 144 8.34 2.06 16.02
C LEU A 144 8.56 3.55 16.34
N TYR A 145 9.31 4.27 15.48
CA TYR A 145 9.50 5.71 15.64
C TYR A 145 8.40 6.49 14.92
N ARG A 146 7.12 6.15 15.21
CA ARG A 146 5.98 6.91 14.70
C ARG A 146 5.98 8.31 15.29
N ARG A 147 5.60 9.28 14.46
CA ARG A 147 5.59 10.71 14.85
C ARG A 147 4.35 11.13 15.64
N THR A 148 3.56 10.21 16.14
CA THR A 148 2.34 10.51 16.89
C THR A 148 2.61 11.48 18.06
N ARG A 149 3.71 11.29 18.80
CA ARG A 149 4.10 12.21 19.89
C ARG A 149 4.57 13.58 19.40
N GLU A 150 5.24 13.65 18.24
CA GLU A 150 5.62 14.94 17.64
C GLU A 150 4.37 15.69 17.16
N ILE A 151 3.39 14.98 16.59
CA ILE A 151 2.11 15.53 16.18
C ILE A 151 1.37 16.11 17.39
N GLU A 152 1.29 15.37 18.50
CA GLU A 152 0.70 15.83 19.77
C GLU A 152 1.44 17.06 20.33
N SER A 153 2.77 17.02 20.38
CA SER A 153 3.59 18.12 20.87
C SER A 153 3.45 19.38 20.02
N PHE A 154 3.43 19.28 18.69
CA PHE A 154 3.18 20.44 17.82
C PHE A 154 1.75 20.96 17.96
N ALA A 155 0.78 20.09 18.20
CA ALA A 155 -0.59 20.50 18.47
C ALA A 155 -0.68 21.28 19.80
N GLU A 156 -0.03 20.81 20.86
CA GLU A 156 0.05 21.51 22.14
C GLU A 156 0.76 22.87 22.01
N GLN A 157 1.89 22.94 21.30
CA GLN A 157 2.59 24.20 21.04
C GLN A 157 1.70 25.22 20.30
N LEU A 158 0.99 24.77 19.27
CA LEU A 158 0.04 25.63 18.55
C LEU A 158 -1.08 26.11 19.47
N HIS A 159 -1.56 25.28 20.37
CA HIS A 159 -2.58 25.67 21.33
C HIS A 159 -2.09 26.78 22.26
N GLU A 160 -0.87 26.65 22.81
CA GLU A 160 -0.25 27.67 23.66
C GLU A 160 -0.04 28.99 22.89
N GLU A 161 0.49 28.94 21.66
CA GLU A 161 0.69 30.10 20.79
C GLU A 161 -0.63 30.83 20.49
N TYR A 162 -1.74 30.09 20.29
CA TYR A 162 -3.07 30.69 20.05
C TYR A 162 -3.76 31.19 21.32
N GLN A 163 -3.43 30.65 22.51
CA GLN A 163 -3.93 31.18 23.79
C GLN A 163 -3.27 32.50 24.16
N ASP A 164 -1.97 32.62 23.99
CA ASP A 164 -1.19 33.82 24.35
C ASP A 164 -1.46 35.02 23.41
N SER A 165 -1.82 34.77 22.14
CA SER A 165 -2.01 35.83 21.16
C SER A 165 -3.36 36.53 21.22
N GLY A 166 -4.34 36.04 21.98
CA GLY A 166 -5.69 36.64 22.07
C GLY A 166 -6.41 36.75 20.71
N PHE A 167 -6.06 35.92 19.75
CA PHE A 167 -6.41 36.04 18.35
C PHE A 167 -7.84 35.60 18.07
N GLU A 168 -8.74 36.56 17.82
CA GLU A 168 -10.05 36.28 17.22
C GLU A 168 -9.85 35.98 15.73
N LEU A 169 -10.04 34.74 15.32
CA LEU A 169 -9.94 34.20 13.94
C LEU A 169 -10.95 34.81 12.95
N GLY A 170 -11.49 36.00 13.23
CA GLY A 170 -12.44 36.72 12.39
C GLY A 170 -11.90 38.01 11.74
N SER A 171 -10.75 38.52 12.14
CA SER A 171 -10.16 39.74 11.57
C SER A 171 -9.10 39.39 10.52
N SER A 172 -9.27 39.99 9.35
CA SER A 172 -8.43 39.83 8.16
C SER A 172 -6.99 40.37 8.27
N ASN A 173 -6.34 40.19 9.42
CA ASN A 173 -4.93 40.52 9.58
C ASN A 173 -4.10 39.21 9.43
N LEU A 174 -3.65 38.95 8.22
CA LEU A 174 -2.65 37.96 7.81
C LEU A 174 -1.22 38.23 8.38
N GLY A 175 -1.15 38.79 9.57
CA GLY A 175 0.09 39.12 10.27
C GLY A 175 0.26 38.36 11.57
N ALA A 176 -0.21 37.10 11.67
CA ALA A 176 0.22 36.22 12.75
C ALA A 176 1.68 35.88 12.53
N GLY A 177 2.49 36.10 13.56
CA GLY A 177 3.93 36.07 13.46
C GLY A 177 4.46 34.78 12.80
N ASP A 178 5.57 34.91 12.14
CA ASP A 178 6.32 33.89 11.37
C ASP A 178 6.46 32.52 12.10
N GLU A 179 6.31 32.52 13.43
CA GLU A 179 6.45 31.34 14.29
C GLU A 179 5.22 30.39 14.23
N GLY A 180 3.99 30.89 14.29
CA GLY A 180 2.78 30.06 14.24
C GLY A 180 2.56 29.40 12.88
N GLU A 181 2.87 30.09 11.78
CA GLU A 181 2.88 29.49 10.43
C GLU A 181 3.94 28.39 10.30
N ALA A 182 5.09 28.56 10.96
CA ALA A 182 6.15 27.56 10.97
C ALA A 182 5.72 26.30 11.74
N THR A 183 4.97 26.43 12.82
CA THR A 183 4.49 25.30 13.63
C THR A 183 3.39 24.52 12.92
N VAL A 184 2.43 25.18 12.27
CA VAL A 184 1.41 24.54 11.40
C VAL A 184 2.08 23.76 10.27
N ALA A 185 3.09 24.34 9.64
CA ALA A 185 3.82 23.67 8.56
C ALA A 185 4.58 22.43 9.06
N LYS A 186 5.18 22.48 10.26
CA LYS A 186 5.84 21.33 10.91
C LYS A 186 4.84 20.24 11.24
N LEU A 187 3.69 20.58 11.80
CA LEU A 187 2.62 19.64 12.12
C LEU A 187 2.13 18.91 10.87
N LEU A 188 1.81 19.65 9.79
CA LEU A 188 1.41 19.05 8.52
C LEU A 188 2.49 18.15 7.95
N ARG A 189 3.74 18.58 7.99
CA ARG A 189 4.87 17.76 7.53
C ARG A 189 4.96 16.46 8.32
N SER A 190 4.87 16.49 9.65
CA SER A 190 4.87 15.29 10.49
C SER A 190 3.69 14.36 10.18
N LEU A 191 2.49 14.91 9.91
CA LEU A 191 1.33 14.12 9.50
C LEU A 191 1.56 13.40 8.17
N PHE A 192 2.12 14.08 7.16
CA PHE A 192 2.43 13.46 5.87
C PHE A 192 3.56 12.44 5.97
N GLU A 193 4.59 12.73 6.76
CA GLU A 193 5.70 11.81 6.95
C GLU A 193 5.25 10.53 7.70
N ASP A 194 4.39 10.66 8.72
CA ASP A 194 3.79 9.51 9.40
C ASP A 194 2.90 8.70 8.44
N ALA A 195 2.03 9.36 7.67
CA ALA A 195 1.14 8.68 6.73
C ALA A 195 1.90 7.92 5.63
N VAL A 196 2.94 8.53 5.06
CA VAL A 196 3.79 7.86 4.05
C VAL A 196 4.58 6.70 4.68
N GLN A 197 5.03 6.85 5.92
CA GLN A 197 5.76 5.82 6.65
C GLN A 197 4.92 4.55 6.90
N VAL A 198 3.64 4.74 7.26
CA VAL A 198 2.73 3.60 7.51
C VAL A 198 2.02 3.11 6.23
N GLY A 199 2.30 3.71 5.07
CA GLY A 199 1.66 3.35 3.81
C GLY A 199 0.17 3.71 3.75
N ALA A 200 -0.23 4.80 4.42
CA ALA A 200 -1.60 5.27 4.36
C ALA A 200 -1.99 5.75 2.95
N SER A 201 -3.16 5.37 2.49
CA SER A 201 -3.72 5.83 1.22
C SER A 201 -4.42 7.18 1.31
N ASP A 202 -5.02 7.46 2.48
CA ASP A 202 -5.78 8.70 2.69
C ASP A 202 -5.53 9.23 4.11
N ILE A 203 -5.53 10.56 4.26
CA ILE A 203 -5.53 11.29 5.53
C ILE A 203 -6.85 12.06 5.61
N HIS A 204 -7.55 11.93 6.73
CA HIS A 204 -8.75 12.68 7.03
C HIS A 204 -8.48 13.63 8.20
N ILE A 205 -8.88 14.88 8.08
CA ILE A 205 -8.84 15.92 9.13
C ILE A 205 -10.28 16.34 9.37
N GLU A 206 -10.84 15.97 10.51
CA GLU A 206 -12.26 16.10 10.80
C GLU A 206 -12.47 16.81 12.15
N PRO A 207 -12.90 18.10 12.12
CA PRO A 207 -13.24 18.81 13.32
C PRO A 207 -14.55 18.30 13.93
N ASP A 208 -14.56 18.12 15.24
CA ASP A 208 -15.72 17.77 16.05
C ASP A 208 -15.93 18.89 17.10
N GLU A 209 -16.95 18.79 17.95
CA GLU A 209 -17.29 19.81 18.95
C GLU A 209 -16.11 20.17 19.88
N LYS A 210 -15.38 19.18 20.34
CA LYS A 210 -14.31 19.33 21.36
C LYS A 210 -12.94 18.78 20.94
N VAL A 211 -12.89 18.04 19.85
CA VAL A 211 -11.69 17.34 19.43
C VAL A 211 -11.46 17.50 17.93
N LEU A 212 -10.22 17.37 17.51
CA LEU A 212 -9.85 17.22 16.10
C LEU A 212 -9.51 15.76 15.85
N ARG A 213 -10.26 15.08 14.98
CA ARG A 213 -9.99 13.71 14.58
C ARG A 213 -9.08 13.71 13.35
N ILE A 214 -7.95 13.08 13.47
CA ILE A 214 -7.07 12.79 12.34
C ILE A 214 -7.13 11.29 12.10
N ARG A 215 -7.60 10.88 10.92
CA ARG A 215 -7.70 9.46 10.58
C ARG A 215 -6.85 9.15 9.36
N GLN A 216 -6.15 8.04 9.40
CA GLN A 216 -5.34 7.54 8.30
C GLN A 216 -5.94 6.22 7.82
N ARG A 217 -6.11 6.07 6.51
CA ARG A 217 -6.56 4.81 5.91
C ARG A 217 -5.36 3.95 5.55
N ILE A 218 -5.15 2.88 6.31
CA ILE A 218 -4.05 1.93 6.11
C ILE A 218 -4.66 0.58 5.72
N ASP A 219 -4.24 0.02 4.59
CA ASP A 219 -4.78 -1.24 4.04
C ASP A 219 -6.32 -1.29 3.99
N GLY A 220 -6.94 -0.15 3.68
CA GLY A 220 -8.40 0.00 3.56
C GLY A 220 -9.13 0.30 4.87
N ILE A 221 -8.47 0.23 6.04
CA ILE A 221 -9.06 0.47 7.37
C ILE A 221 -8.64 1.85 7.87
N LEU A 222 -9.58 2.57 8.50
CA LEU A 222 -9.31 3.85 9.14
C LEU A 222 -8.74 3.64 10.55
N HIS A 223 -7.60 4.25 10.81
CA HIS A 223 -6.97 4.35 12.13
C HIS A 223 -7.11 5.78 12.63
N GLU A 224 -7.60 5.96 13.85
CA GLU A 224 -7.90 7.25 14.43
C GLU A 224 -6.79 7.72 15.36
N ASN A 225 -6.50 9.02 15.29
CA ASN A 225 -5.72 9.77 16.27
C ASN A 225 -6.54 11.02 16.67
N ILE A 226 -6.73 11.23 17.97
CA ILE A 226 -7.56 12.31 18.50
C ILE A 226 -6.65 13.36 19.12
N LEU A 227 -6.77 14.61 18.62
CA LEU A 227 -6.16 15.78 19.22
C LEU A 227 -7.23 16.58 19.98
N ASN A 228 -6.95 16.94 21.22
CA ASN A 228 -7.89 17.68 22.07
C ASN A 228 -7.95 19.19 21.72
N GLU A 229 -7.48 19.58 20.53
CA GLU A 229 -7.25 20.96 20.10
C GLU A 229 -8.02 21.30 18.83
N VAL A 230 -9.31 21.60 18.97
CA VAL A 230 -10.20 21.91 17.81
C VAL A 230 -9.75 23.16 17.04
N ARG A 231 -9.19 24.16 17.71
CA ARG A 231 -8.81 25.45 17.09
C ARG A 231 -7.74 25.29 16.01
N ILE A 232 -6.91 24.26 16.13
CA ILE A 232 -5.86 23.93 15.15
C ILE A 232 -6.46 23.53 13.79
N ALA A 233 -7.66 22.97 13.77
CA ALA A 233 -8.31 22.52 12.54
C ALA A 233 -8.40 23.63 11.48
N GLN A 234 -8.78 24.85 11.89
CA GLN A 234 -8.91 25.96 10.96
C GLN A 234 -7.56 26.38 10.37
N ALA A 235 -6.50 26.39 11.17
CA ALA A 235 -5.15 26.71 10.70
C ALA A 235 -4.60 25.64 9.73
N LEU A 236 -4.85 24.37 10.02
CA LEU A 236 -4.47 23.26 9.12
C LEU A 236 -5.21 23.36 7.78
N VAL A 237 -6.53 23.58 7.82
CA VAL A 237 -7.36 23.71 6.61
C VAL A 237 -6.91 24.92 5.78
N LEU A 238 -6.68 26.07 6.41
CA LEU A 238 -6.20 27.28 5.74
C LEU A 238 -4.88 27.02 5.01
N ARG A 239 -3.91 26.41 5.71
CA ARG A 239 -2.60 26.09 5.12
C ARG A 239 -2.70 25.09 3.97
N LEU A 240 -3.54 24.07 4.12
CA LEU A 240 -3.78 23.08 3.06
C LEU A 240 -4.43 23.71 1.83
N LYS A 241 -5.43 24.60 2.01
CA LYS A 241 -6.04 25.35 0.90
C LYS A 241 -5.02 26.20 0.16
N LEU A 242 -4.14 26.91 0.89
CA LEU A 242 -3.06 27.71 0.28
C LEU A 242 -2.13 26.85 -0.57
N VAL A 243 -1.68 25.71 -0.05
CA VAL A 243 -0.79 24.80 -0.77
C VAL A 243 -1.46 24.20 -2.01
N ALA A 244 -2.77 23.91 -1.92
CA ALA A 244 -3.56 23.37 -3.02
C ALA A 244 -4.07 24.43 -4.01
N GLY A 245 -3.80 25.72 -3.78
CA GLY A 245 -4.27 26.81 -4.63
C GLY A 245 -5.79 27.03 -4.60
N LEU A 246 -6.43 26.70 -3.46
CA LEU A 246 -7.87 26.84 -3.25
C LEU A 246 -8.21 28.21 -2.65
N ASP A 247 -9.48 28.59 -2.75
CA ASP A 247 -9.99 29.84 -2.15
C ASP A 247 -10.08 29.68 -0.63
N ILE A 248 -9.23 30.42 0.09
CA ILE A 248 -9.16 30.42 1.55
C ILE A 248 -10.31 31.20 2.21
N SER A 249 -10.94 32.10 1.47
CA SER A 249 -12.06 32.92 1.97
C SER A 249 -13.40 32.17 1.89
N GLU A 250 -13.55 31.24 0.95
CA GLU A 250 -14.77 30.46 0.79
C GLU A 250 -14.74 29.21 1.72
N LYS A 251 -15.61 29.21 2.74
CA LYS A 251 -15.72 28.14 3.75
C LYS A 251 -17.04 27.38 3.68
N ARG A 252 -17.96 27.80 2.80
CA ARG A 252 -19.35 27.30 2.74
C ARG A 252 -19.58 26.30 1.61
N LEU A 253 -18.63 26.21 0.66
CA LEU A 253 -18.73 25.34 -0.50
C LEU A 253 -17.58 24.31 -0.51
N PRO A 254 -17.84 23.08 -0.95
CA PRO A 254 -16.78 22.10 -1.17
C PRO A 254 -15.78 22.58 -2.21
N GLN A 255 -14.51 22.28 -2.01
CA GLN A 255 -13.44 22.60 -2.96
C GLN A 255 -12.52 21.40 -3.14
N ASP A 256 -12.10 21.18 -4.39
CA ASP A 256 -11.16 20.13 -4.75
C ASP A 256 -9.85 20.75 -5.27
N GLY A 257 -8.72 20.23 -4.81
CA GLY A 257 -7.40 20.69 -5.17
C GLY A 257 -6.39 19.58 -5.30
N ARG A 258 -5.21 19.93 -5.81
CA ARG A 258 -4.10 19.00 -6.01
C ARG A 258 -2.77 19.70 -5.80
N PHE A 259 -1.84 19.05 -5.14
CA PHE A 259 -0.48 19.54 -5.00
C PHE A 259 0.52 18.37 -4.92
N ASN A 260 1.78 18.65 -5.25
CA ASN A 260 2.87 17.69 -5.14
C ASN A 260 3.79 18.10 -4.00
N MET A 261 4.29 17.10 -3.27
CA MET A 261 5.26 17.33 -2.21
C MET A 261 6.30 16.23 -2.14
N LYS A 262 7.47 16.57 -1.62
CA LYS A 262 8.50 15.56 -1.31
C LYS A 262 8.41 15.17 0.16
N VAL A 263 8.17 13.90 0.41
CA VAL A 263 8.10 13.32 1.75
C VAL A 263 9.19 12.25 1.86
N ARG A 264 10.18 12.46 2.73
CA ARG A 264 11.30 11.52 2.92
C ARG A 264 11.99 11.11 1.61
N GLY A 265 12.12 12.05 0.66
CA GLY A 265 12.75 11.80 -0.64
C GLY A 265 11.83 11.16 -1.69
N ARG A 266 10.59 10.81 -1.35
CA ARG A 266 9.57 10.31 -2.28
C ARG A 266 8.73 11.45 -2.81
N ASP A 267 8.41 11.41 -4.10
CA ASP A 267 7.47 12.36 -4.71
C ASP A 267 6.04 11.85 -4.52
N VAL A 268 5.26 12.59 -3.74
CA VAL A 268 3.86 12.26 -3.40
C VAL A 268 2.94 13.28 -4.05
N ASP A 269 2.01 12.80 -4.87
CA ASP A 269 0.91 13.59 -5.39
C ASP A 269 -0.26 13.52 -4.42
N VAL A 270 -0.76 14.67 -3.98
CA VAL A 270 -1.85 14.77 -3.01
C VAL A 270 -3.07 15.34 -3.69
N ARG A 271 -4.17 14.60 -3.65
CA ARG A 271 -5.50 15.08 -4.05
C ARG A 271 -6.29 15.38 -2.79
N MET A 272 -6.75 16.61 -2.69
CA MET A 272 -7.42 17.15 -1.53
C MET A 272 -8.85 17.52 -1.86
N SER A 273 -9.78 17.18 -0.99
CA SER A 273 -11.15 17.67 -1.01
C SER A 273 -11.49 18.30 0.32
N THR A 274 -12.11 19.47 0.31
CA THR A 274 -12.65 20.13 1.51
C THR A 274 -14.16 20.15 1.44
N MET A 275 -14.80 20.00 2.60
CA MET A 275 -16.25 20.03 2.72
C MET A 275 -16.67 20.77 3.99
N PRO A 276 -17.61 21.73 3.93
CA PRO A 276 -18.16 22.35 5.13
C PRO A 276 -18.93 21.33 5.97
N VAL A 277 -18.65 21.31 7.25
CA VAL A 277 -19.30 20.47 8.26
C VAL A 277 -19.75 21.32 9.44
N GLN A 278 -20.47 20.73 10.41
CA GLN A 278 -21.06 21.49 11.51
C GLN A 278 -20.03 22.27 12.35
N TYR A 279 -18.81 21.75 12.53
CA TYR A 279 -17.77 22.35 13.36
C TYR A 279 -16.60 22.92 12.58
N GLY A 280 -16.79 23.25 11.29
CA GLY A 280 -15.76 23.85 10.43
C GLY A 280 -15.72 23.23 9.05
N GLU A 281 -14.52 22.93 8.55
CA GLU A 281 -14.33 22.23 7.27
C GLU A 281 -13.60 20.91 7.51
N SER A 282 -14.16 19.83 6.98
CA SER A 282 -13.49 18.53 6.90
C SER A 282 -12.59 18.49 5.68
N VAL A 283 -11.44 17.87 5.79
CA VAL A 283 -10.49 17.66 4.69
C VAL A 283 -10.18 16.20 4.54
N VAL A 284 -10.21 15.71 3.30
CA VAL A 284 -9.71 14.39 2.92
C VAL A 284 -8.60 14.56 1.91
N MET A 285 -7.46 13.93 2.15
CA MET A 285 -6.30 13.95 1.27
C MET A 285 -5.96 12.53 0.86
N ARG A 286 -5.99 12.25 -0.44
CA ARG A 286 -5.50 10.99 -1.00
C ARG A 286 -4.03 11.14 -1.36
N LEU A 287 -3.22 10.19 -0.90
CA LEU A 287 -1.78 10.16 -1.13
C LEU A 287 -1.46 9.17 -2.26
N LEU A 288 -0.81 9.67 -3.29
CA LEU A 288 -0.37 8.87 -4.43
C LEU A 288 1.16 8.91 -4.50
N ASP A 289 1.80 7.86 -3.98
CA ASP A 289 3.27 7.70 -4.07
C ASP A 289 3.67 7.39 -5.51
N GLN A 290 4.30 8.34 -6.17
CA GLN A 290 4.77 8.18 -7.55
C GLN A 290 6.11 7.43 -7.65
N SER A 291 6.78 7.20 -6.53
CA SER A 291 8.08 6.53 -6.49
C SER A 291 7.99 5.00 -6.53
N SER A 292 6.86 4.43 -6.12
CA SER A 292 6.66 2.98 -6.05
C SER A 292 6.53 2.29 -7.41
N GLY A 293 6.46 3.07 -8.50
CA GLY A 293 6.37 2.53 -9.87
C GLY A 293 5.02 1.87 -10.19
N ILE A 294 4.89 1.41 -11.43
CA ILE A 294 3.72 0.67 -11.88
C ILE A 294 4.00 -0.80 -11.64
N LEU A 295 3.15 -1.46 -10.85
CA LEU A 295 3.23 -2.91 -10.65
C LEU A 295 3.04 -3.63 -11.99
N SER A 296 3.91 -4.57 -12.28
CA SER A 296 3.70 -5.51 -13.39
C SER A 296 2.49 -6.41 -13.09
N LEU A 297 1.86 -6.96 -14.12
CA LEU A 297 0.74 -7.90 -13.91
C LEU A 297 1.12 -9.10 -13.04
N SER A 298 2.38 -9.53 -13.07
CA SER A 298 2.88 -10.64 -12.26
C SER A 298 2.95 -10.28 -10.76
N GLU A 299 3.13 -9.01 -10.41
CA GLU A 299 3.22 -8.52 -9.04
C GLU A 299 1.86 -8.21 -8.41
N THR A 300 0.79 -8.17 -9.22
CA THR A 300 -0.58 -7.90 -8.70
C THR A 300 -1.15 -9.05 -7.86
N GLY A 301 -0.49 -10.20 -7.83
CA GLY A 301 -0.98 -11.40 -7.17
C GLY A 301 -1.95 -12.23 -8.02
N MET A 302 -2.11 -11.92 -9.31
CA MET A 302 -2.98 -12.69 -10.21
C MET A 302 -2.49 -14.14 -10.32
N PRO A 303 -3.36 -15.15 -10.10
CA PRO A 303 -2.98 -16.56 -10.25
C PRO A 303 -2.37 -16.84 -11.62
N PRO A 304 -1.32 -17.68 -11.72
CA PRO A 304 -0.60 -17.94 -12.98
C PRO A 304 -1.49 -18.38 -14.14
N GLU A 305 -2.54 -19.15 -13.85
CA GLU A 305 -3.51 -19.60 -14.85
C GLU A 305 -4.34 -18.43 -15.40
N ILE A 306 -4.87 -17.59 -14.53
CA ILE A 306 -5.63 -16.39 -14.90
C ILE A 306 -4.71 -15.42 -15.66
N LEU A 307 -3.49 -15.20 -15.18
CA LEU A 307 -2.50 -14.33 -15.81
C LEU A 307 -2.18 -14.77 -17.25
N THR A 308 -1.94 -16.07 -17.44
CA THR A 308 -1.65 -16.64 -18.77
C THR A 308 -2.81 -16.43 -19.73
N ARG A 309 -4.04 -16.65 -19.27
CA ARG A 309 -5.27 -16.47 -20.06
C ARG A 309 -5.53 -14.99 -20.35
N PHE A 310 -5.33 -14.12 -19.34
CA PHE A 310 -5.46 -12.67 -19.51
C PHE A 310 -4.46 -12.14 -20.55
N ARG A 311 -3.18 -12.53 -20.45
CA ARG A 311 -2.16 -12.17 -21.46
C ARG A 311 -2.51 -12.64 -22.88
N ARG A 312 -3.19 -13.80 -23.00
CA ARG A 312 -3.71 -14.26 -24.29
C ARG A 312 -4.79 -13.33 -24.85
N GLN A 313 -5.68 -12.79 -23.98
CA GLN A 313 -6.68 -11.81 -24.41
C GLN A 313 -6.06 -10.46 -24.76
N LEU A 314 -5.05 -10.00 -24.03
CA LEU A 314 -4.32 -8.76 -24.31
C LEU A 314 -3.57 -8.79 -25.68
N LYS A 315 -3.18 -9.97 -26.14
CA LYS A 315 -2.50 -10.15 -27.44
C LYS A 315 -3.48 -10.18 -28.64
N ARG A 316 -4.78 -10.09 -28.40
CA ARG A 316 -5.74 -10.02 -29.51
C ARG A 316 -5.62 -8.69 -30.25
N PRO A 317 -5.75 -8.69 -31.59
CA PRO A 317 -5.63 -7.45 -32.37
C PRO A 317 -6.77 -6.47 -32.13
N HIS A 318 -7.95 -6.96 -31.73
CA HIS A 318 -9.13 -6.15 -31.49
C HIS A 318 -10.10 -6.83 -30.52
N GLY A 319 -11.00 -6.06 -29.97
CA GLY A 319 -12.03 -6.49 -29.04
C GLY A 319 -12.02 -5.64 -27.77
N MET A 320 -12.97 -5.87 -26.89
CA MET A 320 -13.08 -5.18 -25.61
C MET A 320 -12.75 -6.13 -24.47
N ILE A 321 -11.91 -5.66 -23.56
CA ILE A 321 -11.63 -6.30 -22.27
C ILE A 321 -12.09 -5.36 -21.17
N LEU A 322 -12.91 -5.88 -20.28
CA LEU A 322 -13.51 -5.14 -19.19
C LEU A 322 -12.86 -5.55 -17.86
N VAL A 323 -12.39 -4.58 -17.07
CA VAL A 323 -11.92 -4.79 -15.70
C VAL A 323 -12.94 -4.16 -14.75
N THR A 324 -13.46 -4.94 -13.82
CA THR A 324 -14.57 -4.50 -12.98
C THR A 324 -14.30 -4.73 -11.49
N GLY A 325 -15.02 -4.00 -10.65
CA GLY A 325 -14.95 -4.03 -9.20
C GLY A 325 -15.28 -2.66 -8.59
N PRO A 326 -15.49 -2.58 -7.28
CA PRO A 326 -15.74 -1.30 -6.59
C PRO A 326 -14.53 -0.37 -6.64
N THR A 327 -14.71 0.84 -6.14
CA THR A 327 -13.61 1.78 -5.93
C THR A 327 -12.58 1.18 -4.98
N GLY A 328 -11.29 1.31 -5.31
CA GLY A 328 -10.22 0.76 -4.49
C GLY A 328 -9.94 -0.74 -4.68
N SER A 329 -10.58 -1.42 -5.66
CA SER A 329 -10.31 -2.84 -5.95
C SER A 329 -9.03 -3.08 -6.78
N GLY A 330 -8.30 -2.03 -7.17
CA GLY A 330 -7.05 -2.13 -7.91
C GLY A 330 -7.19 -2.18 -9.43
N LYS A 331 -8.36 -1.80 -10.00
CA LYS A 331 -8.62 -1.80 -11.46
C LYS A 331 -7.55 -1.05 -12.25
N THR A 332 -7.22 0.16 -11.80
CA THR A 332 -6.20 1.02 -12.45
C THR A 332 -4.83 0.34 -12.45
N THR A 333 -4.45 -0.30 -11.34
CA THR A 333 -3.18 -1.05 -11.23
C THR A 333 -3.13 -2.18 -12.26
N THR A 334 -4.19 -2.97 -12.39
CA THR A 334 -4.27 -4.06 -13.37
C THR A 334 -4.24 -3.53 -14.81
N LEU A 335 -4.97 -2.46 -15.10
CA LEU A 335 -4.98 -1.85 -16.44
C LEU A 335 -3.64 -1.22 -16.80
N TYR A 336 -2.98 -0.53 -15.85
CA TYR A 336 -1.66 0.05 -16.09
C TYR A 336 -0.58 -1.02 -16.24
N GLY A 337 -0.66 -2.11 -15.47
CA GLY A 337 0.17 -3.30 -15.67
C GLY A 337 -0.02 -3.92 -17.06
N ALA A 338 -1.27 -4.01 -17.53
CA ALA A 338 -1.59 -4.47 -18.89
C ALA A 338 -1.04 -3.51 -19.97
N LEU A 339 -1.24 -2.19 -19.79
CA LEU A 339 -0.68 -1.19 -20.70
C LEU A 339 0.84 -1.23 -20.74
N SER A 340 1.49 -1.45 -19.60
CA SER A 340 2.94 -1.57 -19.52
C SER A 340 3.49 -2.74 -20.36
N GLU A 341 2.80 -3.90 -20.34
CA GLU A 341 3.14 -5.05 -21.18
C GLU A 341 2.87 -4.81 -22.68
N LEU A 342 1.83 -4.03 -23.01
CA LEU A 342 1.44 -3.69 -24.39
C LEU A 342 2.22 -2.51 -24.96
N ASN A 343 2.94 -1.75 -24.14
CA ASN A 343 3.63 -0.52 -24.52
C ASN A 343 4.93 -0.79 -25.28
N GLN A 344 4.78 -1.18 -26.52
CA GLN A 344 5.86 -1.40 -27.48
C GLN A 344 5.95 -0.25 -28.47
N ALA A 345 7.12 -0.07 -29.11
CA ALA A 345 7.31 0.98 -30.09
C ALA A 345 6.38 0.88 -31.32
N SER A 346 5.89 -0.34 -31.59
CA SER A 346 4.95 -0.64 -32.68
C SER A 346 3.51 -0.31 -32.38
N ASN A 347 3.15 -0.06 -31.12
CA ASN A 347 1.76 0.12 -30.70
C ASN A 347 1.47 1.56 -30.31
N LYS A 348 0.45 2.15 -30.92
CA LYS A 348 -0.07 3.46 -30.51
C LYS A 348 -1.15 3.30 -29.45
N ILE A 349 -0.83 3.72 -28.24
CA ILE A 349 -1.72 3.64 -27.08
C ILE A 349 -2.25 5.03 -26.76
N ILE A 350 -3.59 5.15 -26.66
CA ILE A 350 -4.25 6.37 -26.21
C ILE A 350 -5.16 6.03 -25.02
N THR A 351 -5.12 6.86 -23.97
CA THR A 351 -5.98 6.71 -22.81
C THR A 351 -6.88 7.92 -22.62
N VAL A 352 -8.07 7.68 -22.07
CA VAL A 352 -9.03 8.72 -21.68
C VAL A 352 -9.41 8.46 -20.22
N GLU A 353 -9.05 9.35 -19.30
CA GLU A 353 -9.07 9.08 -17.87
C GLU A 353 -9.65 10.26 -17.05
N ASP A 354 -10.17 9.95 -15.85
CA ASP A 354 -10.73 10.93 -14.92
C ASP A 354 -10.34 10.63 -13.46
N PRO A 355 -9.18 11.12 -13.02
CA PRO A 355 -8.07 11.70 -13.78
C PRO A 355 -6.99 10.68 -14.20
N VAL A 356 -5.92 11.14 -14.86
CA VAL A 356 -4.69 10.35 -15.07
C VAL A 356 -4.02 10.12 -13.72
N GLU A 357 -3.78 8.83 -13.35
CA GLU A 357 -3.17 8.46 -12.07
C GLU A 357 -1.64 8.55 -12.11
N TYR A 358 -1.02 7.91 -13.10
CA TYR A 358 0.43 7.90 -13.32
C TYR A 358 0.74 8.22 -14.76
N ARG A 359 1.87 8.89 -15.00
CA ARG A 359 2.33 9.16 -16.36
C ARG A 359 3.02 7.92 -16.93
N LEU A 360 2.58 7.48 -18.10
CA LEU A 360 3.15 6.37 -18.84
C LEU A 360 4.00 6.93 -20.01
N PRO A 361 5.28 6.56 -20.11
CA PRO A 361 6.07 6.95 -21.27
C PRO A 361 5.48 6.35 -22.55
N ARG A 362 5.54 7.08 -23.67
CA ARG A 362 5.01 6.65 -24.99
C ARG A 362 3.48 6.42 -25.06
N VAL A 363 2.72 6.76 -24.05
CA VAL A 363 1.25 6.68 -24.02
C VAL A 363 0.68 8.09 -24.13
N ASN A 364 -0.27 8.29 -25.01
CA ASN A 364 -1.01 9.55 -25.14
C ASN A 364 -2.17 9.55 -24.14
N GLN A 365 -1.96 10.12 -22.97
CA GLN A 365 -2.94 10.15 -21.90
C GLN A 365 -3.73 11.45 -21.92
N VAL A 366 -5.05 11.35 -22.09
CA VAL A 366 -5.98 12.49 -22.10
C VAL A 366 -6.79 12.48 -20.82
N GLN A 367 -6.68 13.53 -20.03
CA GLN A 367 -7.54 13.73 -18.87
C GLN A 367 -8.80 14.49 -19.27
N VAL A 368 -9.97 13.96 -18.93
CA VAL A 368 -11.25 14.63 -19.16
C VAL A 368 -11.35 15.94 -18.35
N ASN A 369 -12.06 16.91 -18.91
CA ASN A 369 -12.37 18.18 -18.25
C ASN A 369 -13.78 18.64 -18.61
N PRO A 370 -14.79 18.22 -17.83
CA PRO A 370 -16.20 18.56 -18.12
C PRO A 370 -16.48 20.07 -18.17
N LYS A 371 -15.68 20.90 -17.45
CA LYS A 371 -15.85 22.36 -17.43
C LYS A 371 -15.69 23.02 -18.80
N ILE A 372 -14.92 22.41 -19.69
CA ILE A 372 -14.70 22.88 -21.07
C ILE A 372 -15.34 21.95 -22.11
N GLY A 373 -16.21 21.03 -21.69
CA GLY A 373 -16.86 20.06 -22.58
C GLY A 373 -15.96 18.91 -23.06
N LEU A 374 -14.78 18.71 -22.48
CA LEU A 374 -13.88 17.61 -22.79
C LEU A 374 -14.31 16.36 -22.02
N THR A 375 -15.35 15.70 -22.49
CA THR A 375 -15.96 14.50 -21.90
C THR A 375 -15.36 13.20 -22.46
N PHE A 376 -15.64 12.06 -21.81
CA PHE A 376 -15.22 10.73 -22.29
C PHE A 376 -15.67 10.49 -23.74
N SER A 377 -16.95 10.68 -24.05
CA SER A 377 -17.50 10.45 -25.39
C SER A 377 -16.88 11.36 -26.43
N HIS A 378 -16.68 12.66 -26.11
CA HIS A 378 -16.05 13.63 -27.01
C HIS A 378 -14.61 13.24 -27.35
N VAL A 379 -13.79 12.93 -26.32
CA VAL A 379 -12.40 12.52 -26.52
C VAL A 379 -12.34 11.21 -27.30
N LEU A 380 -13.13 10.20 -26.91
CA LEU A 380 -13.11 8.87 -27.53
C LEU A 380 -13.45 8.92 -29.02
N ARG A 381 -14.43 9.74 -29.45
CA ARG A 381 -14.69 9.99 -30.88
C ARG A 381 -13.48 10.57 -31.61
N SER A 382 -12.72 11.43 -30.96
CA SER A 382 -11.52 12.04 -31.56
C SER A 382 -10.37 11.05 -31.61
N THR A 383 -10.21 10.19 -30.60
CA THR A 383 -9.13 9.19 -30.55
C THR A 383 -9.23 8.15 -31.67
N LEU A 384 -10.47 7.77 -32.07
CA LEU A 384 -10.67 6.85 -33.20
C LEU A 384 -10.14 7.39 -34.56
N ARG A 385 -9.84 8.69 -34.65
CA ARG A 385 -9.22 9.33 -35.84
C ARG A 385 -7.73 9.61 -35.66
N GLN A 386 -7.16 9.18 -34.54
CA GLN A 386 -5.74 9.37 -34.20
C GLN A 386 -4.90 8.11 -34.46
N ASP A 387 -5.40 7.17 -35.26
CA ASP A 387 -4.73 5.92 -35.63
C ASP A 387 -4.24 5.11 -34.41
N PRO A 388 -5.11 4.81 -33.44
CA PRO A 388 -4.75 4.04 -32.25
C PRO A 388 -4.78 2.53 -32.55
N ASP A 389 -3.88 1.78 -31.93
CA ASP A 389 -3.99 0.30 -31.85
C ASP A 389 -4.74 -0.11 -30.57
N ILE A 390 -4.46 0.60 -29.47
CA ILE A 390 -4.97 0.28 -28.15
C ILE A 390 -5.59 1.54 -27.52
N LEU A 391 -6.79 1.38 -27.01
CA LEU A 391 -7.54 2.41 -26.30
C LEU A 391 -7.78 1.98 -24.86
N LEU A 392 -7.50 2.86 -23.90
CA LEU A 392 -7.99 2.75 -22.53
C LEU A 392 -9.07 3.80 -22.29
N VAL A 393 -10.27 3.36 -21.94
CA VAL A 393 -11.33 4.24 -21.43
C VAL A 393 -11.40 4.02 -19.93
N GLY A 394 -11.04 5.01 -19.13
CA GLY A 394 -10.92 4.88 -17.68
C GLY A 394 -12.16 4.28 -17.03
N GLU A 395 -13.33 4.73 -17.45
CA GLU A 395 -14.61 4.13 -17.08
C GLU A 395 -15.70 4.44 -18.11
N MET A 396 -16.72 3.59 -18.17
CA MET A 396 -17.92 3.79 -18.98
C MET A 396 -19.10 4.13 -18.05
N ARG A 397 -19.57 5.38 -18.11
CA ARG A 397 -20.67 5.88 -17.25
C ARG A 397 -21.99 6.05 -18.00
N ASP A 398 -21.96 6.21 -19.31
CA ASP A 398 -23.12 6.54 -20.15
C ASP A 398 -23.16 5.67 -21.41
N ASN A 399 -24.37 5.57 -21.98
CA ASN A 399 -24.62 4.77 -23.18
C ASN A 399 -23.76 5.20 -24.38
N GLU A 400 -23.55 6.51 -24.54
CA GLU A 400 -22.79 7.04 -25.68
C GLU A 400 -21.34 6.58 -25.65
N THR A 401 -20.68 6.65 -24.49
CA THR A 401 -19.30 6.18 -24.30
C THR A 401 -19.19 4.67 -24.51
N VAL A 402 -20.18 3.90 -23.99
CA VAL A 402 -20.25 2.43 -24.18
C VAL A 402 -20.36 2.10 -25.66
N GLU A 403 -21.27 2.72 -26.38
CA GLU A 403 -21.50 2.40 -27.80
C GLU A 403 -20.28 2.75 -28.67
N ILE A 404 -19.65 3.90 -28.44
CA ILE A 404 -18.43 4.30 -29.18
C ILE A 404 -17.29 3.31 -28.89
N GLY A 405 -17.10 2.90 -27.64
CA GLY A 405 -16.08 1.94 -27.24
C GLY A 405 -16.29 0.56 -27.86
N LEU A 406 -17.53 0.03 -27.85
CA LEU A 406 -17.88 -1.23 -28.47
C LEU A 406 -17.66 -1.19 -30.00
N ARG A 407 -18.07 -0.12 -30.67
CA ARG A 407 -17.83 0.07 -32.12
C ARG A 407 -16.33 0.14 -32.42
N GLY A 408 -15.55 0.87 -31.63
CA GLY A 408 -14.11 0.89 -31.73
C GLY A 408 -13.48 -0.50 -31.62
N ALA A 409 -13.95 -1.31 -30.66
CA ALA A 409 -13.50 -2.69 -30.48
C ALA A 409 -13.82 -3.61 -31.67
N ILE A 410 -14.93 -3.38 -32.38
CA ILE A 410 -15.31 -4.15 -33.57
C ILE A 410 -14.50 -3.70 -34.79
N THR A 411 -14.19 -2.40 -34.88
CA THR A 411 -13.54 -1.81 -36.06
C THR A 411 -12.03 -1.96 -36.08
N GLY A 412 -11.43 -2.70 -35.14
CA GLY A 412 -10.03 -3.08 -35.23
C GLY A 412 -9.15 -2.66 -34.04
N HIS A 413 -9.71 -2.08 -32.98
CA HIS A 413 -8.93 -1.60 -31.85
C HIS A 413 -9.08 -2.54 -30.64
N LEU A 414 -8.01 -2.71 -29.86
CA LEU A 414 -8.09 -3.31 -28.54
C LEU A 414 -8.55 -2.24 -27.53
N VAL A 415 -9.75 -2.41 -26.97
CA VAL A 415 -10.34 -1.47 -26.01
C VAL A 415 -10.30 -2.06 -24.61
N LEU A 416 -9.61 -1.38 -23.71
CA LEU A 416 -9.57 -1.69 -22.28
C LEU A 416 -10.44 -0.69 -21.54
N THR A 417 -11.28 -1.14 -20.60
CA THR A 417 -12.14 -0.23 -19.85
C THR A 417 -12.54 -0.78 -18.50
N THR A 418 -13.21 0.06 -17.69
CA THR A 418 -13.74 -0.35 -16.37
C THR A 418 -15.24 -0.13 -16.22
N LEU A 419 -15.82 -0.93 -15.33
CA LEU A 419 -17.14 -0.72 -14.74
C LEU A 419 -17.08 -0.88 -13.21
N HIS A 420 -18.14 -0.40 -12.54
CA HIS A 420 -18.34 -0.59 -11.09
C HIS A 420 -19.44 -1.63 -10.86
N THR A 421 -19.12 -2.91 -11.09
CA THR A 421 -20.00 -4.06 -10.87
C THR A 421 -19.29 -5.08 -9.99
N ASN A 422 -20.05 -6.02 -9.41
CA ASN A 422 -19.55 -6.90 -8.36
C ASN A 422 -18.83 -8.14 -8.89
N ASP A 423 -19.22 -8.68 -10.03
CA ASP A 423 -18.69 -9.90 -10.63
C ASP A 423 -18.60 -9.78 -12.16
N ALA A 424 -17.99 -10.76 -12.83
CA ALA A 424 -17.79 -10.72 -14.27
C ALA A 424 -19.07 -10.97 -15.06
N VAL A 425 -20.00 -11.75 -14.53
CA VAL A 425 -21.27 -12.09 -15.22
C VAL A 425 -22.18 -10.87 -15.28
N THR A 426 -22.42 -10.23 -14.14
CA THR A 426 -23.25 -9.03 -14.05
C THR A 426 -22.65 -7.85 -14.82
N SER A 427 -21.32 -7.81 -14.98
CA SER A 427 -20.65 -6.76 -15.76
C SER A 427 -21.01 -6.77 -17.24
N ALA A 428 -21.08 -7.94 -17.87
CA ALA A 428 -21.46 -8.05 -19.26
C ALA A 428 -22.94 -7.64 -19.48
N LEU A 429 -23.81 -8.03 -18.55
CA LEU A 429 -25.23 -7.65 -18.57
C LEU A 429 -25.41 -6.14 -18.33
N ARG A 430 -24.55 -5.55 -17.48
CA ARG A 430 -24.59 -4.11 -17.19
C ARG A 430 -24.39 -3.24 -18.43
N LEU A 431 -23.61 -3.67 -19.41
CA LEU A 431 -23.47 -2.96 -20.68
C LEU A 431 -24.81 -2.89 -21.43
N ILE A 432 -25.60 -3.97 -21.38
CA ILE A 432 -26.96 -4.01 -21.98
C ILE A 432 -27.92 -3.09 -21.21
N ASP A 433 -27.87 -3.12 -19.86
CA ASP A 433 -28.68 -2.25 -19.02
C ASP A 433 -28.40 -0.76 -19.26
N MET A 434 -27.16 -0.43 -19.62
CA MET A 434 -26.74 0.92 -20.02
C MET A 434 -27.22 1.32 -21.40
N GLY A 435 -27.97 0.44 -22.10
CA GLY A 435 -28.57 0.70 -23.39
C GLY A 435 -27.79 0.17 -24.60
N ALA A 436 -26.67 -0.54 -24.38
CA ALA A 436 -25.94 -1.14 -25.52
C ALA A 436 -26.71 -2.31 -26.12
N PRO A 437 -26.86 -2.39 -27.46
CA PRO A 437 -27.49 -3.54 -28.12
C PRO A 437 -26.72 -4.84 -27.83
N GLY A 438 -27.45 -5.91 -27.46
CA GLY A 438 -26.83 -7.19 -27.11
C GLY A 438 -25.95 -7.79 -28.21
N TYR A 439 -26.32 -7.60 -29.47
CA TYR A 439 -25.50 -8.06 -30.62
C TYR A 439 -24.16 -7.32 -30.70
N LEU A 440 -24.13 -6.04 -30.28
CA LEU A 440 -22.93 -5.22 -30.28
C LEU A 440 -21.99 -5.66 -29.16
N VAL A 441 -22.53 -5.89 -27.94
CA VAL A 441 -21.79 -6.44 -26.80
C VAL A 441 -21.21 -7.82 -27.16
N ALA A 442 -22.02 -8.73 -27.69
CA ALA A 442 -21.58 -10.08 -28.10
C ALA A 442 -20.46 -10.05 -29.15
N SER A 443 -20.45 -9.07 -30.04
CA SER A 443 -19.44 -8.97 -31.10
C SER A 443 -18.15 -8.34 -30.62
N ALA A 444 -18.19 -7.43 -29.65
CA ALA A 444 -17.06 -6.66 -29.17
C ALA A 444 -16.37 -7.28 -27.94
N LEU A 445 -17.15 -7.71 -26.94
CA LEU A 445 -16.63 -8.16 -25.65
C LEU A 445 -15.90 -9.50 -25.78
N ARG A 446 -14.67 -9.57 -25.26
CA ARG A 446 -13.83 -10.77 -25.30
C ARG A 446 -13.65 -11.40 -23.92
N ALA A 447 -13.41 -10.56 -22.94
CA ALA A 447 -13.19 -11.02 -21.56
C ALA A 447 -13.65 -9.97 -20.56
N VAL A 448 -14.03 -10.45 -19.38
CA VAL A 448 -14.31 -9.63 -18.21
C VAL A 448 -13.45 -10.14 -17.05
N ILE A 449 -12.72 -9.23 -16.40
CA ILE A 449 -11.98 -9.51 -15.18
C ILE A 449 -12.67 -8.77 -14.05
N ALA A 450 -13.29 -9.49 -13.13
CA ALA A 450 -13.72 -8.91 -11.88
C ALA A 450 -12.60 -9.07 -10.83
N GLN A 451 -12.41 -8.05 -10.02
CA GLN A 451 -11.35 -8.06 -9.00
C GLN A 451 -11.75 -7.38 -7.70
N ARG A 452 -11.13 -7.85 -6.62
CA ARG A 452 -11.18 -7.32 -5.26
C ARG A 452 -9.79 -7.32 -4.66
N LEU A 453 -9.60 -6.55 -3.60
CA LEU A 453 -8.42 -6.64 -2.75
C LEU A 453 -8.81 -7.28 -1.43
N VAL A 454 -8.05 -8.30 -1.02
CA VAL A 454 -8.10 -8.87 0.33
C VAL A 454 -6.80 -8.57 1.05
N ARG A 455 -6.83 -8.48 2.38
CA ARG A 455 -5.64 -8.28 3.19
C ARG A 455 -4.83 -9.56 3.27
N ARG A 456 -3.51 -9.44 3.21
CA ARG A 456 -2.60 -10.56 3.43
C ARG A 456 -2.41 -10.78 4.92
N VAL A 457 -2.42 -12.03 5.36
CA VAL A 457 -2.04 -12.38 6.73
C VAL A 457 -0.60 -11.93 6.97
N CYS A 458 -0.35 -11.34 8.12
CA CYS A 458 0.98 -10.87 8.49
C CYS A 458 1.94 -12.05 8.63
N GLU A 459 3.03 -12.05 7.86
CA GLU A 459 4.03 -13.12 7.86
C GLU A 459 4.75 -13.27 9.21
N HIS A 460 4.76 -12.21 10.05
CA HIS A 460 5.44 -12.19 11.34
C HIS A 460 4.62 -12.74 12.50
N CYS A 461 3.30 -12.77 12.39
CA CYS A 461 2.43 -13.29 13.45
C CYS A 461 1.39 -14.30 12.94
N VAL A 462 1.63 -14.87 11.76
CA VAL A 462 0.75 -15.90 11.21
C VAL A 462 0.75 -17.15 12.10
N GLU A 463 -0.44 -17.63 12.44
CA GLU A 463 -0.65 -18.88 13.16
C GLU A 463 -1.80 -19.67 12.53
N GLU A 464 -1.81 -20.98 12.78
CA GLU A 464 -2.91 -21.84 12.38
C GLU A 464 -4.16 -21.49 13.19
N LYS A 465 -5.28 -21.33 12.52
CA LYS A 465 -6.56 -21.00 13.13
C LYS A 465 -7.66 -21.86 12.55
N ALA A 466 -8.23 -22.74 13.36
CA ALA A 466 -9.40 -23.51 12.96
C ALA A 466 -10.60 -22.56 12.76
N PRO A 467 -11.40 -22.74 11.69
CA PRO A 467 -12.66 -22.02 11.52
C PRO A 467 -13.62 -22.27 12.67
N ASP A 468 -14.34 -21.24 13.10
CA ASP A 468 -15.44 -21.41 14.04
C ASP A 468 -16.64 -22.13 13.38
N GLU A 469 -17.70 -22.47 14.17
CA GLU A 469 -18.85 -23.21 13.66
C GLU A 469 -19.59 -22.47 12.53
N GLY A 470 -19.69 -21.13 12.61
CA GLY A 470 -20.29 -20.29 11.58
C GLY A 470 -19.48 -20.30 10.30
N GLN A 471 -18.17 -20.08 10.42
CA GLN A 471 -17.22 -20.12 9.32
C GLN A 471 -17.19 -21.51 8.66
N ALA A 472 -17.17 -22.59 9.45
CA ALA A 472 -17.17 -23.96 8.94
C ALA A 472 -18.45 -24.30 8.17
N THR A 473 -19.61 -23.80 8.64
CA THR A 473 -20.90 -23.98 7.96
C THR A 473 -20.90 -23.24 6.62
N TRP A 474 -20.41 -22.00 6.61
CA TRP A 474 -20.33 -21.19 5.40
C TRP A 474 -19.34 -21.79 4.37
N LEU A 475 -18.17 -22.24 4.82
CA LEU A 475 -17.18 -22.91 3.96
C LEU A 475 -17.77 -24.15 3.30
N ARG A 476 -18.58 -24.93 4.02
CA ARG A 476 -19.30 -26.09 3.46
C ARG A 476 -20.27 -25.68 2.36
N VAL A 477 -21.00 -24.59 2.55
CA VAL A 477 -21.94 -24.07 1.51
C VAL A 477 -21.19 -23.57 0.29
N LEU A 478 -20.06 -22.84 0.50
CA LEU A 478 -19.29 -22.28 -0.60
C LEU A 478 -18.55 -23.31 -1.43
N SER A 479 -17.88 -24.26 -0.79
CA SER A 479 -16.96 -25.20 -1.46
C SER A 479 -17.43 -26.66 -1.48
N GLY A 480 -18.49 -27.00 -0.74
CA GLY A 480 -18.95 -28.38 -0.57
C GLY A 480 -18.06 -29.25 0.32
N GLU A 481 -17.03 -28.68 0.94
CA GLU A 481 -16.01 -29.40 1.71
C GLU A 481 -16.44 -29.69 3.15
N ALA A 482 -15.95 -30.82 3.68
CA ALA A 482 -16.17 -31.16 5.09
C ALA A 482 -15.24 -30.33 5.99
N PRO A 483 -15.66 -29.98 7.22
CA PRO A 483 -14.81 -29.27 8.18
C PRO A 483 -13.51 -30.04 8.46
N GLY A 484 -12.38 -29.33 8.55
CA GLY A 484 -11.08 -29.90 8.91
C GLY A 484 -10.27 -30.49 7.75
N GLN A 485 -10.70 -30.35 6.49
CA GLN A 485 -9.91 -30.79 5.33
C GLN A 485 -8.70 -29.89 5.04
N HIS A 486 -8.76 -28.63 5.43
CA HIS A 486 -7.68 -27.67 5.19
C HIS A 486 -7.28 -26.95 6.49
N VAL A 487 -6.00 -26.57 6.54
CA VAL A 487 -5.46 -25.69 7.57
C VAL A 487 -5.61 -24.25 7.10
N TYR A 488 -6.17 -23.42 7.95
CA TYR A 488 -6.31 -21.98 7.69
C TYR A 488 -5.45 -21.18 8.64
N HIS A 489 -5.15 -19.94 8.27
CA HIS A 489 -4.23 -19.11 8.99
C HIS A 489 -4.85 -17.74 9.33
N LYS A 490 -4.43 -17.17 10.46
CA LYS A 490 -4.80 -15.84 10.90
C LYS A 490 -3.65 -15.25 11.71
N GLY A 491 -3.44 -13.93 11.63
CA GLY A 491 -2.53 -13.23 12.53
C GLY A 491 -3.27 -12.72 13.76
N PRO A 492 -2.83 -13.04 14.99
CA PRO A 492 -3.39 -12.45 16.20
C PRO A 492 -3.10 -10.96 16.33
N GLY A 493 -2.13 -10.46 15.59
CA GLY A 493 -1.65 -9.09 15.65
C GLY A 493 -0.28 -8.98 16.31
N CYS A 494 0.62 -8.23 15.69
CA CYS A 494 1.94 -7.91 16.23
C CYS A 494 2.31 -6.47 15.86
N GLN A 495 3.42 -5.99 16.38
CA GLN A 495 3.91 -4.64 16.06
C GLN A 495 4.16 -4.45 14.55
N SER A 496 4.61 -5.50 13.85
CA SER A 496 4.86 -5.48 12.41
C SER A 496 3.63 -5.16 11.57
N CYS A 497 2.45 -5.54 12.03
CA CYS A 497 1.18 -5.27 11.36
C CYS A 497 0.31 -4.25 12.10
N ASN A 498 0.87 -3.44 12.98
CA ASN A 498 0.11 -2.51 13.84
C ASN A 498 -1.05 -3.20 14.59
N PHE A 499 -0.81 -4.41 15.09
CA PHE A 499 -1.76 -5.27 15.83
C PHE A 499 -3.01 -5.66 15.05
N THR A 500 -3.04 -5.48 13.73
CA THR A 500 -4.18 -5.84 12.89
C THR A 500 -4.23 -7.33 12.51
N GLY A 501 -3.10 -8.03 12.56
CA GLY A 501 -2.93 -9.40 12.05
C GLY A 501 -2.72 -9.48 10.54
N TYR A 502 -2.71 -8.32 9.83
CA TYR A 502 -2.59 -8.24 8.38
C TYR A 502 -1.50 -7.24 7.97
N SER A 503 -0.86 -7.49 6.83
CA SER A 503 0.15 -6.60 6.26
C SER A 503 0.08 -6.61 4.73
N GLY A 504 -0.31 -5.47 4.15
CA GLY A 504 -0.50 -5.33 2.71
C GLY A 504 -1.76 -6.02 2.18
N ARG A 505 -1.95 -5.91 0.87
CA ARG A 505 -3.13 -6.42 0.16
C ARG A 505 -2.70 -7.23 -1.06
N ILE A 506 -3.58 -8.12 -1.51
CA ILE A 506 -3.40 -8.92 -2.73
C ILE A 506 -4.68 -8.90 -3.56
N GLY A 507 -4.54 -8.90 -4.89
CA GLY A 507 -5.69 -8.96 -5.79
C GLY A 507 -6.29 -10.36 -5.84
N VAL A 508 -7.61 -10.45 -5.72
CA VAL A 508 -8.42 -11.64 -6.03
C VAL A 508 -9.10 -11.41 -7.36
N TYR A 509 -9.07 -12.40 -8.23
CA TYR A 509 -9.49 -12.26 -9.61
C TYR A 509 -10.48 -13.34 -10.03
N GLU A 510 -11.42 -12.94 -10.87
CA GLU A 510 -12.35 -13.78 -11.58
C GLU A 510 -12.28 -13.41 -13.06
N LEU A 511 -12.00 -14.38 -13.93
CA LEU A 511 -11.88 -14.16 -15.37
C LEU A 511 -12.98 -14.93 -16.11
N LEU A 512 -13.83 -14.20 -16.81
CA LEU A 512 -14.83 -14.72 -17.74
C LEU A 512 -14.38 -14.43 -19.17
N GLU A 513 -14.03 -15.46 -19.92
CA GLU A 513 -13.79 -15.38 -21.37
C GLU A 513 -15.07 -15.75 -22.10
N LEU A 514 -15.52 -14.91 -23.03
CA LEU A 514 -16.79 -15.14 -23.72
C LEU A 514 -16.65 -16.25 -24.79
N ASP A 515 -17.48 -17.25 -24.67
CA ASP A 515 -17.63 -18.33 -25.64
C ASP A 515 -18.90 -18.16 -26.51
N GLN A 516 -19.13 -19.08 -27.44
CA GLN A 516 -20.26 -19.01 -28.35
C GLN A 516 -21.63 -19.07 -27.65
N PRO A 517 -21.88 -19.97 -26.67
CA PRO A 517 -23.14 -19.98 -25.91
C PRO A 517 -23.44 -18.66 -25.21
N MET A 518 -22.43 -18.04 -24.57
CA MET A 518 -22.57 -16.74 -23.91
C MET A 518 -22.87 -15.62 -24.92
N MET A 519 -22.17 -15.58 -26.06
CA MET A 519 -22.41 -14.61 -27.12
C MET A 519 -23.81 -14.74 -27.72
N ASP A 520 -24.31 -15.96 -27.89
CA ASP A 520 -25.66 -16.21 -28.42
C ASP A 520 -26.76 -15.78 -27.44
N ALA A 521 -26.53 -15.96 -26.13
CA ALA A 521 -27.43 -15.47 -25.10
C ALA A 521 -27.47 -13.91 -25.07
N LEU A 522 -26.32 -13.24 -25.16
CA LEU A 522 -26.26 -11.77 -25.26
C LEU A 522 -26.99 -11.23 -26.49
N ARG A 523 -26.84 -11.88 -27.66
CA ARG A 523 -27.56 -11.47 -28.89
C ARG A 523 -29.07 -11.53 -28.74
N ARG A 524 -29.58 -12.48 -27.94
CA ARG A 524 -31.00 -12.64 -27.65
C ARG A 524 -31.50 -11.81 -26.48
N ASN A 525 -30.60 -11.05 -25.82
CA ASN A 525 -30.86 -10.38 -24.55
C ASN A 525 -31.37 -11.36 -23.46
N ASP A 526 -30.86 -12.60 -23.47
CA ASP A 526 -31.18 -13.65 -22.52
C ASP A 526 -30.19 -13.63 -21.35
N ALA A 527 -30.51 -12.84 -20.33
CA ALA A 527 -29.66 -12.67 -19.15
C ALA A 527 -29.49 -13.97 -18.33
N GLU A 528 -30.57 -14.77 -18.23
CA GLU A 528 -30.55 -16.04 -17.50
C GLU A 528 -29.72 -17.09 -18.25
N GLY A 529 -29.91 -17.21 -19.56
CA GLY A 529 -29.10 -18.07 -20.41
C GLY A 529 -27.64 -17.70 -20.41
N PHE A 530 -27.31 -16.39 -20.38
CA PHE A 530 -25.93 -15.90 -20.26
C PHE A 530 -25.31 -16.31 -18.94
N ALA A 531 -25.99 -16.04 -17.82
CA ALA A 531 -25.49 -16.38 -16.47
C ALA A 531 -25.29 -17.90 -16.31
N LYS A 532 -26.21 -18.71 -16.89
CA LYS A 532 -26.09 -20.18 -16.90
C LYS A 532 -24.87 -20.64 -17.70
N ALA A 533 -24.69 -20.11 -18.91
CA ALA A 533 -23.53 -20.43 -19.77
C ALA A 533 -22.20 -20.04 -19.10
N ALA A 534 -22.14 -18.85 -18.48
CA ALA A 534 -20.97 -18.38 -17.77
C ALA A 534 -20.59 -19.30 -16.60
N ARG A 535 -21.56 -19.71 -15.78
CA ARG A 535 -21.31 -20.61 -14.65
C ARG A 535 -20.91 -22.03 -15.08
N GLN A 536 -21.28 -22.46 -16.25
CA GLN A 536 -20.93 -23.76 -16.82
C GLN A 536 -19.61 -23.74 -17.61
N HIS A 537 -19.03 -22.56 -17.81
CA HIS A 537 -17.76 -22.43 -18.53
C HIS A 537 -16.63 -23.10 -17.72
N GLU A 538 -15.91 -24.03 -18.36
CA GLU A 538 -14.91 -24.91 -17.74
C GLU A 538 -13.86 -24.17 -16.89
N HIS A 539 -13.49 -22.98 -17.31
CA HIS A 539 -12.44 -22.21 -16.66
C HIS A 539 -12.95 -21.01 -15.83
N TYR A 540 -14.25 -20.87 -15.68
CA TYR A 540 -14.82 -19.81 -14.87
C TYR A 540 -14.77 -20.18 -13.39
N ARG A 541 -14.17 -19.31 -12.60
CA ARG A 541 -14.07 -19.50 -11.15
C ARG A 541 -14.48 -18.21 -10.45
N PRO A 542 -15.56 -18.22 -9.66
CA PRO A 542 -16.04 -17.05 -8.93
C PRO A 542 -15.00 -16.49 -7.95
N LEU A 543 -15.04 -15.17 -7.71
CA LEU A 543 -14.14 -14.45 -6.81
C LEU A 543 -14.02 -15.10 -5.43
N ALA A 544 -15.15 -15.50 -4.84
CA ALA A 544 -15.15 -16.11 -3.50
C ALA A 544 -14.35 -17.43 -3.44
N LEU A 545 -14.41 -18.25 -4.50
CA LEU A 545 -13.62 -19.49 -4.57
C LEU A 545 -12.13 -19.22 -4.80
N THR A 546 -11.78 -18.21 -5.59
CA THR A 546 -10.39 -17.79 -5.76
C THR A 546 -9.82 -17.25 -4.44
N ALA A 547 -10.60 -16.46 -3.69
CA ALA A 547 -10.21 -15.99 -2.36
C ALA A 547 -10.04 -17.14 -1.37
N LEU A 548 -10.90 -18.16 -1.43
CA LEU A 548 -10.78 -19.36 -0.61
C LEU A 548 -9.49 -20.12 -0.89
N ASP A 549 -9.05 -20.19 -2.15
CA ASP A 549 -7.76 -20.82 -2.48
C ASP A 549 -6.58 -20.05 -1.85
N TYR A 550 -6.66 -18.72 -1.77
CA TYR A 550 -5.65 -17.95 -1.06
C TYR A 550 -5.68 -18.19 0.45
N ALA A 551 -6.87 -18.38 1.04
CA ALA A 551 -6.96 -18.75 2.46
C ALA A 551 -6.38 -20.14 2.74
N ARG A 552 -6.57 -21.12 1.85
CA ARG A 552 -5.96 -22.45 1.92
C ARG A 552 -4.43 -22.42 1.80
N GLN A 553 -3.90 -21.47 1.05
CA GLN A 553 -2.46 -21.23 0.90
C GLN A 553 -1.87 -20.40 2.06
N GLY A 554 -2.67 -19.95 3.02
CA GLY A 554 -2.23 -19.09 4.12
C GLY A 554 -1.93 -17.65 3.74
N ILE A 555 -2.27 -17.23 2.53
CA ILE A 555 -2.04 -15.86 2.03
C ILE A 555 -3.02 -14.88 2.70
N THR A 556 -4.28 -15.29 2.87
CA THR A 556 -5.33 -14.50 3.54
C THR A 556 -6.06 -15.35 4.58
N SER A 557 -6.96 -14.74 5.34
CA SER A 557 -7.75 -15.47 6.34
C SER A 557 -9.16 -15.81 5.84
N VAL A 558 -9.82 -16.75 6.53
CA VAL A 558 -11.24 -17.06 6.30
C VAL A 558 -12.13 -15.84 6.51
N ASP A 559 -11.78 -14.96 7.47
CA ASP A 559 -12.53 -13.72 7.71
C ASP A 559 -12.57 -12.81 6.47
N GLU A 560 -11.45 -12.69 5.75
CA GLU A 560 -11.38 -11.89 4.52
C GLU A 560 -12.17 -12.51 3.37
N VAL A 561 -12.20 -13.84 3.29
CA VAL A 561 -13.03 -14.56 2.29
C VAL A 561 -14.52 -14.33 2.57
N LEU A 562 -14.93 -14.41 3.85
CA LEU A 562 -16.31 -14.14 4.26
C LEU A 562 -16.72 -12.71 3.93
N ARG A 563 -15.88 -11.72 4.31
CA ARG A 563 -16.13 -10.31 4.02
C ARG A 563 -16.30 -10.06 2.52
N LEU A 564 -15.46 -10.70 1.69
CA LEU A 564 -15.59 -10.59 0.24
C LEU A 564 -16.89 -11.22 -0.27
N ALA A 565 -17.32 -12.34 0.30
CA ALA A 565 -18.53 -13.01 -0.12
C ALA A 565 -19.81 -12.24 0.28
N GLU A 566 -19.82 -11.59 1.45
CA GLU A 566 -20.90 -10.70 1.88
C GLU A 566 -21.04 -9.48 0.95
N ASP A 567 -19.93 -8.93 0.47
CA ASP A 567 -19.92 -7.83 -0.51
C ASP A 567 -20.46 -8.25 -1.90
N LEU A 568 -20.49 -9.55 -2.21
CA LEU A 568 -20.95 -10.09 -3.47
C LEU A 568 -22.45 -10.49 -3.44
N GLY A 569 -23.03 -10.72 -2.27
CA GLY A 569 -24.45 -11.08 -2.06
C GLY A 569 -25.32 -9.87 -2.02
#